data_602bb11a0acea5f2abe24bfb24b060a0
#
_entry.id   602bb11a0acea5f2abe24bfb24b060a0
#
_cell.length_a   1.000
_cell.length_b   1.000
_cell.length_c   1.000
_cell.angle_alpha   90.00
_cell.angle_beta   90.00
_cell.angle_gamma   90.00
#
_symmetry.space_group_name_H-M   'P 1'
#
loop_
_entity.id
_entity.type
_entity.pdbx_description
1 polymer ?
#
loop_
_entity_poly.entity_id
_entity_poly.type
_entity_poly.pdbx_seq_one_letter_code
_entity_poly.pdbx_strand_id
1 'polypeptide(L)'
;YNMGRESRAEYGEELAPIQPDKMTMGSSVQWYSADKGKPTRFPIFSYGLQFNEKNCEKVTMGEWKWETGMNFNQIDDFERIRDYGLMVIYSNWSFLKNELKDNKKYKNRALDWVAYIAGKRESRRLLGDYILKQDDIDKNVYHEDASFVTTWSIDLHFPDSLNASHFPDAPFKAATKHIHIYPYAVPYRCLYSRNIENLFMAGRNISVTHVALGTVRVMRTTGMMG
;
A
#
# COMPACT_ATOMS: atom_id res chain seq x y z
N TYR A 1 -1.94 -16.47 12.01
CA TYR A 1 -1.96 -15.15 11.37
C TYR A 1 -3.07 -15.04 10.36
N ASN A 2 -3.54 -13.82 10.10
CA ASN A 2 -4.45 -13.48 9.02
C ASN A 2 -3.69 -12.75 7.90
N MET A 3 -4.18 -12.89 6.66
CA MET A 3 -3.70 -12.17 5.49
C MET A 3 -4.87 -12.01 4.50
N GLY A 4 -4.96 -10.88 3.82
CA GLY A 4 -6.13 -10.55 3.03
C GLY A 4 -7.20 -9.86 3.87
N ARG A 5 -8.41 -9.73 3.33
CA ARG A 5 -9.53 -9.05 4.01
C ARG A 5 -10.48 -10.09 4.62
N GLU A 6 -10.82 -9.87 5.87
CA GLU A 6 -11.88 -10.61 6.56
C GLU A 6 -13.25 -10.25 5.96
N SER A 7 -14.23 -11.13 6.11
CA SER A 7 -15.60 -10.81 5.72
C SER A 7 -16.26 -9.85 6.71
N ARG A 8 -17.23 -9.07 6.21
CA ARG A 8 -18.05 -8.20 7.08
C ARG A 8 -18.68 -8.94 8.25
N ALA A 9 -19.16 -10.16 8.02
CA ALA A 9 -19.84 -10.94 9.04
C ALA A 9 -18.92 -11.45 10.14
N GLU A 10 -17.63 -11.63 9.87
CA GLU A 10 -16.67 -12.20 10.82
C GLU A 10 -16.44 -11.29 12.03
N TYR A 11 -16.32 -9.99 11.81
CA TYR A 11 -16.09 -9.01 12.88
C TYR A 11 -17.14 -7.90 12.95
N GLY A 12 -18.18 -7.95 12.11
CA GLY A 12 -19.24 -6.92 12.07
C GLY A 12 -18.78 -5.60 11.41
N GLU A 13 -17.75 -5.61 10.60
CA GLU A 13 -17.13 -4.41 10.04
C GLU A 13 -17.82 -3.93 8.77
N GLU A 14 -18.40 -2.72 8.78
CA GLU A 14 -19.11 -2.15 7.61
C GLU A 14 -18.16 -1.90 6.42
N LEU A 15 -16.89 -1.63 6.68
CA LEU A 15 -15.89 -1.34 5.66
C LEU A 15 -15.23 -2.59 5.08
N ALA A 16 -15.47 -3.75 5.68
CA ALA A 16 -15.00 -5.03 5.17
C ALA A 16 -15.87 -5.52 3.98
N PRO A 17 -15.32 -6.35 3.08
CA PRO A 17 -16.09 -6.96 1.99
C PRO A 17 -17.14 -7.92 2.53
N ILE A 18 -18.18 -8.21 1.73
CA ILE A 18 -19.22 -9.19 2.10
C ILE A 18 -18.62 -10.59 2.30
N GLN A 19 -17.73 -10.99 1.39
CA GLN A 19 -16.98 -12.25 1.46
C GLN A 19 -15.51 -11.96 1.67
N PRO A 20 -14.79 -12.82 2.42
CA PRO A 20 -13.36 -12.65 2.61
C PRO A 20 -12.61 -12.85 1.28
N ASP A 21 -11.49 -12.18 1.12
CA ASP A 21 -10.64 -12.32 -0.04
C ASP A 21 -9.15 -12.20 0.29
N LYS A 22 -8.30 -12.39 -0.72
CA LYS A 22 -6.84 -12.33 -0.56
C LYS A 22 -6.25 -10.93 -0.73
N MET A 23 -7.08 -9.90 -0.95
CA MET A 23 -6.58 -8.55 -1.19
C MET A 23 -5.87 -8.01 0.04
N THR A 24 -4.69 -7.49 -0.16
CA THR A 24 -3.92 -6.72 0.83
C THR A 24 -3.66 -5.32 0.28
N MET A 25 -3.26 -4.39 1.12
CA MET A 25 -2.62 -3.18 0.61
C MET A 25 -1.32 -3.59 -0.08
N GLY A 26 -1.11 -3.10 -1.29
CA GLY A 26 0.04 -3.47 -2.12
C GLY A 26 1.35 -2.82 -1.66
N SER A 27 2.37 -2.98 -2.47
CA SER A 27 3.68 -2.38 -2.26
C SER A 27 3.96 -1.28 -3.27
N SER A 28 4.59 -0.19 -2.83
CA SER A 28 4.96 0.93 -3.70
C SER A 28 6.43 0.89 -4.07
N VAL A 29 6.72 0.95 -5.37
CA VAL A 29 8.05 1.29 -5.87
C VAL A 29 8.05 2.79 -6.17
N GLN A 30 8.66 3.56 -5.28
CA GLN A 30 8.74 5.02 -5.43
C GLN A 30 9.87 5.40 -6.40
N TRP A 31 9.67 6.53 -7.08
CA TRP A 31 10.67 7.05 -8.01
C TRP A 31 10.49 8.56 -8.20
N TYR A 32 11.53 9.23 -8.63
CA TYR A 32 11.44 10.61 -9.09
C TYR A 32 12.40 10.89 -10.24
N SER A 33 12.07 11.92 -11.00
CA SER A 33 12.91 12.46 -12.06
C SER A 33 13.38 13.87 -11.73
N ALA A 34 14.59 14.21 -12.14
CA ALA A 34 15.14 15.55 -12.00
C ALA A 34 15.29 16.24 -13.36
N ASP A 35 15.07 17.55 -13.41
CA ASP A 35 15.43 18.37 -14.57
C ASP A 35 16.96 18.57 -14.61
N LYS A 36 17.56 18.24 -15.72
CA LYS A 36 19.03 18.36 -15.92
C LYS A 36 19.43 19.62 -16.68
N GLY A 37 18.49 20.54 -16.95
CA GLY A 37 18.75 21.78 -17.67
C GLY A 37 19.11 21.61 -19.17
N LYS A 38 19.17 20.39 -19.66
CA LYS A 38 19.50 20.02 -21.05
C LYS A 38 18.76 18.76 -21.46
N PRO A 39 18.56 18.52 -22.78
CA PRO A 39 17.90 17.31 -23.25
C PRO A 39 18.61 16.04 -22.77
N THR A 40 17.80 15.11 -22.25
CA THR A 40 18.25 13.79 -21.80
C THR A 40 17.59 12.71 -22.62
N ARG A 41 18.26 11.57 -22.78
CA ARG A 41 17.74 10.40 -23.48
C ARG A 41 17.30 9.32 -22.49
N PHE A 42 16.36 8.49 -22.91
CA PHE A 42 16.00 7.26 -22.25
C PHE A 42 15.77 6.20 -23.32
N PRO A 43 16.22 4.96 -23.15
CA PRO A 43 16.05 3.91 -24.15
C PRO A 43 14.56 3.59 -24.36
N ILE A 44 14.22 3.11 -25.55
CA ILE A 44 12.90 2.51 -25.81
C ILE A 44 12.86 1.18 -25.08
N PHE A 45 11.85 1.03 -24.22
CA PHE A 45 11.67 -0.15 -23.39
C PHE A 45 10.61 -1.08 -24.02
N SER A 46 10.99 -1.77 -25.09
CA SER A 46 10.06 -2.49 -25.96
C SER A 46 9.48 -3.79 -25.39
N TYR A 47 10.11 -4.35 -24.37
CA TYR A 47 9.67 -5.59 -23.69
C TYR A 47 8.83 -5.36 -22.42
N GLY A 48 8.56 -4.13 -22.12
CA GLY A 48 7.73 -3.75 -20.97
C GLY A 48 6.25 -3.63 -21.30
N LEU A 49 5.51 -2.96 -20.40
CA LEU A 49 4.09 -2.68 -20.62
C LEU A 49 3.92 -1.69 -21.78
N GLN A 50 2.84 -1.90 -22.54
CA GLN A 50 2.50 -1.02 -23.64
C GLN A 50 1.66 0.15 -23.15
N PHE A 51 2.29 1.33 -23.13
CA PHE A 51 1.62 2.58 -22.80
C PHE A 51 1.19 3.35 -24.05
N ASN A 52 0.18 4.18 -23.90
CA ASN A 52 -0.33 5.09 -24.92
C ASN A 52 -0.87 6.36 -24.25
N GLU A 53 -1.36 7.31 -25.04
CA GLU A 53 -1.88 8.60 -24.53
C GLU A 53 -3.04 8.49 -23.52
N LYS A 54 -3.77 7.36 -23.52
CA LYS A 54 -4.96 7.15 -22.67
C LYS A 54 -4.61 6.47 -21.33
N ASN A 55 -3.59 5.61 -21.32
CA ASN A 55 -3.26 4.79 -20.15
C ASN A 55 -1.92 5.16 -19.49
N CYS A 56 -1.15 6.10 -20.06
CA CYS A 56 0.09 6.55 -19.44
C CYS A 56 -0.14 7.50 -18.26
N GLU A 57 0.76 7.48 -17.32
CA GLU A 57 0.78 8.38 -16.17
C GLU A 57 1.68 9.59 -16.47
N LYS A 58 1.08 10.77 -16.73
CA LYS A 58 1.78 12.02 -17.10
C LYS A 58 2.36 12.75 -15.88
N VAL A 59 3.22 12.06 -15.13
CA VAL A 59 3.82 12.53 -13.87
C VAL A 59 5.35 12.58 -13.96
N THR A 60 5.99 13.26 -13.02
CA THR A 60 7.45 13.38 -12.93
C THR A 60 8.04 12.62 -11.74
N MET A 61 7.18 12.03 -10.92
CA MET A 61 7.51 11.18 -9.80
C MET A 61 6.37 10.19 -9.57
N GLY A 62 6.70 9.05 -8.99
CA GLY A 62 5.74 8.08 -8.48
C GLY A 62 5.82 8.04 -6.98
N GLU A 63 4.75 8.49 -6.34
CA GLU A 63 4.59 8.48 -4.90
C GLU A 63 3.98 7.15 -4.43
N TRP A 64 3.47 7.14 -3.22
CA TRP A 64 2.84 5.98 -2.61
C TRP A 64 1.63 5.40 -3.38
N LYS A 65 0.99 6.19 -4.25
CA LYS A 65 -0.12 5.73 -5.11
C LYS A 65 0.29 4.77 -6.22
N TRP A 66 1.58 4.69 -6.55
CA TRP A 66 2.12 3.68 -7.44
C TRP A 66 2.28 2.38 -6.64
N GLU A 67 1.22 1.61 -6.61
CA GLU A 67 1.05 0.47 -5.71
C GLU A 67 0.70 -0.79 -6.48
N THR A 68 1.51 -1.81 -6.33
CA THR A 68 1.41 -3.07 -7.07
C THR A 68 1.16 -4.25 -6.16
N GLY A 69 0.63 -5.33 -6.71
CA GLY A 69 0.54 -6.61 -6.03
C GLY A 69 -0.55 -6.74 -4.98
N MET A 70 -1.64 -5.97 -5.07
CA MET A 70 -2.74 -6.05 -4.10
C MET A 70 -3.39 -7.44 -4.00
N ASN A 71 -3.35 -8.22 -5.09
CA ASN A 71 -3.90 -9.57 -5.18
C ASN A 71 -2.86 -10.69 -4.98
N PHE A 72 -1.62 -10.32 -4.67
CA PHE A 72 -0.52 -11.26 -4.49
C PHE A 72 -0.12 -11.39 -3.02
N ASN A 73 0.53 -12.51 -2.70
CA ASN A 73 1.14 -12.69 -1.39
C ASN A 73 2.34 -11.75 -1.24
N GLN A 74 2.21 -10.75 -0.38
CA GLN A 74 3.22 -9.71 -0.17
C GLN A 74 4.56 -10.24 0.42
N ILE A 75 4.66 -11.51 0.75
CA ILE A 75 5.87 -12.17 1.23
C ILE A 75 6.45 -13.08 0.15
N ASP A 76 5.65 -14.04 -0.30
CA ASP A 76 6.13 -15.08 -1.21
C ASP A 76 6.32 -14.55 -2.64
N ASP A 77 5.49 -13.58 -3.08
CA ASP A 77 5.57 -12.93 -4.39
C ASP A 77 6.31 -11.59 -4.37
N PHE A 78 7.00 -11.24 -3.28
CA PHE A 78 7.55 -9.89 -3.08
C PHE A 78 8.50 -9.43 -4.20
N GLU A 79 9.40 -10.30 -4.63
CA GLU A 79 10.33 -10.01 -5.73
C GLU A 79 9.56 -9.73 -7.04
N ARG A 80 8.58 -10.57 -7.35
CA ARG A 80 7.70 -10.38 -8.52
C ARG A 80 6.93 -9.07 -8.47
N ILE A 81 6.41 -8.70 -7.30
CA ILE A 81 5.69 -7.44 -7.06
C ILE A 81 6.61 -6.24 -7.31
N ARG A 82 7.85 -6.29 -6.78
CA ARG A 82 8.87 -5.26 -6.99
C ARG A 82 9.25 -5.15 -8.46
N ASP A 83 9.56 -6.26 -9.10
CA ASP A 83 10.01 -6.29 -10.50
C ASP A 83 8.93 -5.76 -11.44
N TYR A 84 7.67 -6.10 -11.17
CA TYR A 84 6.56 -5.51 -11.90
C TYR A 84 6.46 -4.00 -11.68
N GLY A 85 6.62 -3.51 -10.46
CA GLY A 85 6.65 -2.08 -10.17
C GLY A 85 7.78 -1.35 -10.91
N LEU A 86 8.97 -1.93 -10.99
CA LEU A 86 10.09 -1.42 -11.79
C LEU A 86 9.76 -1.40 -13.28
N MET A 87 9.16 -2.48 -13.79
CA MET A 87 8.73 -2.58 -15.19
C MET A 87 7.72 -1.48 -15.54
N VAL A 88 6.73 -1.23 -14.67
CA VAL A 88 5.76 -0.13 -14.85
C VAL A 88 6.47 1.22 -14.98
N ILE A 89 7.41 1.52 -14.08
CA ILE A 89 8.14 2.79 -14.07
C ILE A 89 8.92 2.99 -15.37
N TYR A 90 9.72 2.01 -15.75
CA TYR A 90 10.56 2.11 -16.95
C TYR A 90 9.76 2.16 -18.23
N SER A 91 8.67 1.39 -18.34
CA SER A 91 7.79 1.40 -19.50
C SER A 91 7.07 2.74 -19.64
N ASN A 92 6.46 3.24 -18.56
CA ASN A 92 5.78 4.54 -18.58
C ASN A 92 6.77 5.67 -18.87
N TRP A 93 7.96 5.65 -18.26
CA TRP A 93 8.99 6.66 -18.49
C TRP A 93 9.51 6.63 -19.93
N SER A 94 9.71 5.44 -20.49
CA SER A 94 10.07 5.26 -21.90
C SER A 94 9.04 5.91 -22.83
N PHE A 95 7.76 5.63 -22.60
CA PHE A 95 6.67 6.24 -23.38
C PHE A 95 6.66 7.77 -23.25
N LEU A 96 6.77 8.32 -22.06
CA LEU A 96 6.79 9.77 -21.80
C LEU A 96 7.95 10.48 -22.49
N LYS A 97 9.10 9.81 -22.60
CA LYS A 97 10.30 10.35 -23.21
C LYS A 97 10.30 10.28 -24.74
N ASN A 98 9.79 9.20 -25.30
CA ASN A 98 10.03 8.85 -26.71
C ASN A 98 8.77 8.94 -27.58
N GLU A 99 7.57 8.70 -27.04
CA GLU A 99 6.38 8.47 -27.82
C GLU A 99 5.24 9.46 -27.51
N LEU A 100 5.24 10.07 -26.32
CA LEU A 100 4.25 11.06 -25.96
C LEU A 100 4.33 12.26 -26.89
N LYS A 101 3.22 12.63 -27.55
CA LYS A 101 3.16 13.74 -28.53
C LYS A 101 3.63 15.08 -27.97
N ASP A 102 3.15 15.43 -26.76
CA ASP A 102 3.63 16.62 -26.04
C ASP A 102 4.54 16.22 -24.89
N ASN A 103 5.77 15.90 -25.23
CA ASN A 103 6.79 15.47 -24.26
C ASN A 103 7.67 16.61 -23.73
N LYS A 104 7.37 17.87 -24.00
CA LYS A 104 8.19 19.04 -23.61
C LYS A 104 8.57 19.01 -22.14
N LYS A 105 7.61 18.67 -21.25
CA LYS A 105 7.83 18.55 -19.81
C LYS A 105 8.91 17.54 -19.44
N TYR A 106 9.10 16.51 -20.26
CA TYR A 106 10.00 15.38 -19.98
C TYR A 106 11.36 15.50 -20.72
N LYS A 107 11.46 16.39 -21.71
CA LYS A 107 12.63 16.52 -22.59
C LYS A 107 13.94 16.62 -21.82
N ASN A 108 14.00 17.48 -20.80
CA ASN A 108 15.19 17.73 -20.01
C ASN A 108 15.27 16.87 -18.74
N ARG A 109 14.27 16.04 -18.46
CA ARG A 109 14.25 15.24 -17.25
C ARG A 109 14.86 13.87 -17.46
N ALA A 110 15.55 13.38 -16.42
CA ALA A 110 16.02 12.00 -16.33
C ALA A 110 15.44 11.35 -15.06
N LEU A 111 15.28 10.04 -15.07
CA LEU A 111 15.08 9.29 -13.82
C LEU A 111 16.33 9.53 -12.96
N ASP A 112 16.12 10.05 -11.77
CA ASP A 112 17.21 10.41 -10.86
C ASP A 112 17.33 9.38 -9.74
N TRP A 113 16.19 8.83 -9.31
CA TRP A 113 16.15 7.78 -8.32
C TRP A 113 14.91 6.88 -8.54
N VAL A 114 15.11 5.60 -8.36
CA VAL A 114 14.05 4.57 -8.33
C VAL A 114 14.33 3.65 -7.15
N ALA A 115 13.32 3.43 -6.32
CA ALA A 115 13.46 2.55 -5.17
C ALA A 115 13.71 1.10 -5.63
N TYR A 116 14.78 0.50 -5.14
CA TYR A 116 15.05 -0.91 -5.40
C TYR A 116 14.15 -1.84 -4.57
N ILE A 117 13.77 -1.40 -3.36
CA ILE A 117 12.90 -2.16 -2.46
C ILE A 117 11.49 -1.55 -2.52
N ALA A 118 10.48 -2.36 -2.79
CA ALA A 118 9.10 -1.94 -2.74
C ALA A 118 8.64 -1.73 -1.29
N GLY A 119 8.02 -0.58 -1.02
CA GLY A 119 7.50 -0.24 0.31
C GLY A 119 6.24 -1.03 0.63
N LYS A 120 6.37 -2.09 1.40
CA LYS A 120 5.29 -2.97 1.84
C LYS A 120 4.44 -2.30 2.92
N ARG A 121 3.11 -2.38 2.81
CA ARG A 121 2.16 -1.82 3.79
C ARG A 121 1.52 -2.87 4.66
N GLU A 122 1.19 -4.00 4.08
CA GLU A 122 0.48 -5.10 4.72
C GLU A 122 1.07 -6.42 4.28
N SER A 123 1.04 -7.41 5.17
CA SER A 123 1.33 -8.80 4.87
C SER A 123 0.60 -9.69 5.89
N ARG A 124 1.31 -10.41 6.73
CA ARG A 124 0.76 -11.24 7.80
C ARG A 124 0.45 -10.35 9.01
N ARG A 125 -0.77 -10.45 9.53
CA ARG A 125 -1.19 -9.88 10.82
C ARG A 125 -1.23 -11.04 11.80
N LEU A 126 -0.41 -11.00 12.83
CA LEU A 126 -0.33 -12.06 13.83
C LEU A 126 -1.54 -11.97 14.76
N LEU A 127 -1.82 -13.06 15.48
CA LEU A 127 -2.98 -13.13 16.36
C LEU A 127 -2.51 -12.97 17.82
N GLY A 128 -2.94 -11.90 18.43
CA GLY A 128 -2.83 -11.66 19.86
C GLY A 128 -4.05 -12.19 20.62
N ASP A 129 -4.10 -11.94 21.91
CA ASP A 129 -5.27 -12.26 22.75
C ASP A 129 -6.46 -11.38 22.42
N TYR A 130 -6.22 -10.24 21.80
CA TYR A 130 -7.24 -9.35 21.25
C TYR A 130 -6.96 -9.06 19.77
N ILE A 131 -8.00 -8.98 18.96
CA ILE A 131 -7.92 -8.56 17.56
C ILE A 131 -8.64 -7.22 17.45
N LEU A 132 -7.89 -6.14 17.23
CA LEU A 132 -8.45 -4.80 17.05
C LEU A 132 -9.28 -4.76 15.77
N LYS A 133 -10.47 -4.18 15.84
CA LYS A 133 -11.45 -4.14 14.74
C LYS A 133 -12.09 -2.75 14.60
N GLN A 134 -12.85 -2.54 13.53
CA GLN A 134 -13.50 -1.26 13.23
C GLN A 134 -14.36 -0.73 14.38
N ASP A 135 -15.13 -1.58 15.06
CA ASP A 135 -16.00 -1.19 16.17
C ASP A 135 -15.23 -0.55 17.33
N ASP A 136 -14.00 -1.00 17.61
CA ASP A 136 -13.15 -0.43 18.67
C ASP A 136 -12.79 1.03 18.34
N ILE A 137 -12.61 1.31 17.06
CA ILE A 137 -12.26 2.63 16.53
C ILE A 137 -13.47 3.54 16.54
N ASP A 138 -14.58 3.08 15.95
CA ASP A 138 -15.80 3.88 15.76
C ASP A 138 -16.48 4.23 17.07
N LYS A 139 -16.44 3.31 18.04
CA LYS A 139 -17.05 3.47 19.36
C LYS A 139 -16.06 3.98 20.42
N ASN A 140 -14.80 4.17 20.05
CA ASN A 140 -13.71 4.53 20.96
C ASN A 140 -13.72 3.67 22.25
N VAL A 141 -13.69 2.34 22.02
CA VAL A 141 -13.82 1.37 23.12
C VAL A 141 -12.69 1.53 24.11
N TYR A 142 -13.05 1.63 25.41
CA TYR A 142 -12.08 1.67 26.48
C TYR A 142 -11.49 0.27 26.73
N HIS A 143 -10.17 0.21 26.85
CA HIS A 143 -9.42 -1.00 27.20
C HIS A 143 -8.59 -0.72 28.46
N GLU A 144 -8.72 -1.57 29.48
CA GLU A 144 -7.95 -1.44 30.73
C GLU A 144 -6.44 -1.57 30.50
N ASP A 145 -6.05 -2.33 29.47
CA ASP A 145 -4.67 -2.56 29.06
C ASP A 145 -4.23 -1.65 27.90
N ALA A 146 -4.80 -0.46 27.78
CA ALA A 146 -4.45 0.52 26.77
C ALA A 146 -2.94 0.84 26.80
N SER A 147 -2.23 0.70 25.70
CA SER A 147 -0.77 0.83 25.62
C SER A 147 -0.29 2.06 24.85
N PHE A 148 -0.95 2.42 23.77
CA PHE A 148 -0.62 3.62 22.99
C PHE A 148 -1.87 4.16 22.27
N VAL A 149 -1.78 5.41 21.82
CA VAL A 149 -2.87 6.10 21.12
C VAL A 149 -2.51 6.28 19.66
N THR A 150 -3.49 6.07 18.77
CA THR A 150 -3.38 6.44 17.36
C THR A 150 -4.40 7.48 16.96
N THR A 151 -4.03 8.32 15.99
CA THR A 151 -4.84 9.43 15.48
C THR A 151 -4.99 9.39 13.95
N TRP A 152 -4.45 8.34 13.31
CA TRP A 152 -4.50 8.22 11.86
C TRP A 152 -5.88 7.72 11.43
N SER A 153 -6.44 8.30 10.37
CA SER A 153 -7.71 7.86 9.77
C SER A 153 -7.68 6.39 9.40
N ILE A 154 -8.85 5.75 9.31
CA ILE A 154 -8.95 4.47 8.61
C ILE A 154 -8.60 4.73 7.15
N ASP A 155 -7.47 4.24 6.70
CA ASP A 155 -6.90 4.47 5.38
C ASP A 155 -6.85 3.15 4.60
N LEU A 156 -7.88 2.93 3.78
CA LEU A 156 -8.04 1.72 2.97
C LEU A 156 -7.59 1.98 1.54
N HIS A 157 -6.84 1.03 0.99
CA HIS A 157 -6.33 1.08 -0.37
C HIS A 157 -7.05 0.06 -1.26
N PHE A 158 -7.42 0.50 -2.46
CA PHE A 158 -8.06 -0.31 -3.48
C PHE A 158 -7.36 -0.10 -4.82
N PRO A 159 -7.44 -1.04 -5.76
CA PRO A 159 -7.05 -0.76 -7.13
C PRO A 159 -7.82 0.46 -7.67
N ASP A 160 -7.11 1.42 -8.27
CA ASP A 160 -7.74 2.53 -8.98
C ASP A 160 -8.56 1.98 -10.16
N SER A 161 -9.82 2.34 -10.26
CA SER A 161 -10.77 1.73 -11.21
C SER A 161 -10.39 2.01 -12.68
N LEU A 162 -9.89 3.21 -12.99
CA LEU A 162 -9.44 3.54 -14.33
C LEU A 162 -8.15 2.78 -14.68
N ASN A 163 -7.20 2.75 -13.77
CA ASN A 163 -5.98 1.99 -13.95
C ASN A 163 -6.27 0.48 -14.10
N ALA A 164 -7.14 -0.08 -13.27
CA ALA A 164 -7.56 -1.48 -13.36
C ALA A 164 -8.30 -1.79 -14.67
N SER A 165 -9.05 -0.84 -15.24
CA SER A 165 -9.69 -1.06 -16.56
C SER A 165 -8.69 -1.16 -17.70
N HIS A 166 -7.54 -0.50 -17.58
CA HIS A 166 -6.45 -0.59 -18.56
C HIS A 166 -5.49 -1.75 -18.31
N PHE A 167 -5.35 -2.17 -17.05
CA PHE A 167 -4.43 -3.22 -16.60
C PHE A 167 -5.14 -4.18 -15.64
N PRO A 168 -6.15 -4.96 -16.14
CA PRO A 168 -7.06 -5.72 -15.27
C PRO A 168 -6.36 -6.80 -14.43
N ASP A 169 -5.31 -7.44 -14.99
CA ASP A 169 -4.59 -8.51 -14.31
C ASP A 169 -3.55 -8.00 -13.30
N ALA A 170 -3.09 -6.77 -13.48
CA ALA A 170 -2.02 -6.20 -12.67
C ALA A 170 -2.11 -4.66 -12.60
N PRO A 171 -3.14 -4.11 -11.94
CA PRO A 171 -3.21 -2.67 -11.71
C PRO A 171 -2.00 -2.22 -10.86
N PHE A 172 -1.53 -1.01 -11.13
CA PHE A 172 -0.35 -0.45 -10.47
C PHE A 172 -0.61 0.88 -9.77
N LYS A 173 -1.87 1.28 -9.69
CA LYS A 173 -2.30 2.46 -8.95
C LYS A 173 -3.32 2.12 -7.89
N ALA A 174 -3.21 2.82 -6.76
CA ALA A 174 -4.17 2.77 -5.68
C ALA A 174 -5.09 3.99 -5.69
N ALA A 175 -6.36 3.73 -5.45
CA ALA A 175 -7.31 4.69 -4.91
C ALA A 175 -7.43 4.47 -3.40
N THR A 176 -7.62 5.54 -2.63
CA THR A 176 -7.71 5.45 -1.17
C THR A 176 -9.05 5.93 -0.66
N LYS A 177 -9.52 5.30 0.40
CA LYS A 177 -10.67 5.73 1.18
C LYS A 177 -10.20 6.09 2.57
N HIS A 178 -10.21 7.39 2.89
CA HIS A 178 -9.90 7.90 4.22
C HIS A 178 -11.18 8.16 4.98
N ILE A 179 -11.29 7.61 6.19
CA ILE A 179 -12.40 7.84 7.10
C ILE A 179 -11.82 8.45 8.37
N HIS A 180 -12.28 9.67 8.67
CA HIS A 180 -11.85 10.38 9.85
C HIS A 180 -12.26 9.63 11.12
N ILE A 181 -11.37 9.60 12.10
CA ILE A 181 -11.59 8.99 13.40
C ILE A 181 -11.22 9.95 14.52
N TYR A 182 -11.74 9.71 15.72
CA TYR A 182 -11.22 10.32 16.93
C TYR A 182 -9.98 9.55 17.43
N PRO A 183 -9.06 10.21 18.16
CA PRO A 183 -7.97 9.51 18.84
C PRO A 183 -8.51 8.37 19.70
N TYR A 184 -7.94 7.19 19.57
CA TYR A 184 -8.32 6.03 20.37
C TYR A 184 -7.10 5.24 20.83
N ALA A 185 -7.28 4.47 21.91
CA ALA A 185 -6.21 3.67 22.50
C ALA A 185 -6.23 2.22 21.98
N VAL A 186 -5.06 1.68 21.73
CA VAL A 186 -4.87 0.29 21.29
C VAL A 186 -4.48 -0.56 22.50
N PRO A 187 -5.17 -1.70 22.75
CA PRO A 187 -4.87 -2.56 23.88
C PRO A 187 -3.54 -3.30 23.73
N TYR A 188 -2.84 -3.50 24.83
CA TYR A 188 -1.57 -4.23 24.89
C TYR A 188 -1.68 -5.67 24.34
N ARG A 189 -2.84 -6.31 24.56
CA ARG A 189 -3.15 -7.65 24.03
C ARG A 189 -3.09 -7.78 22.51
N CYS A 190 -2.99 -6.68 21.75
CA CYS A 190 -2.73 -6.67 20.32
C CYS A 190 -1.24 -6.77 19.98
N LEU A 191 -0.34 -6.58 20.94
CA LEU A 191 1.10 -6.44 20.73
C LEU A 191 1.92 -7.71 21.03
N TYR A 192 1.30 -8.79 21.43
CA TYR A 192 1.98 -10.06 21.66
C TYR A 192 1.21 -11.24 21.06
N SER A 193 1.92 -12.31 20.77
CA SER A 193 1.33 -13.52 20.18
C SER A 193 0.60 -14.34 21.23
N ARG A 194 -0.64 -14.74 20.93
CA ARG A 194 -1.44 -15.61 21.83
C ARG A 194 -0.95 -17.04 21.96
N ASN A 195 -0.02 -17.48 21.10
CA ASN A 195 0.42 -18.89 21.05
C ASN A 195 1.94 -19.06 21.00
N ILE A 196 2.70 -17.97 21.07
CA ILE A 196 4.17 -17.99 21.16
C ILE A 196 4.55 -17.08 22.34
N GLU A 197 5.05 -17.67 23.42
CA GLU A 197 5.20 -17.01 24.72
C GLU A 197 6.10 -15.77 24.72
N ASN A 198 7.13 -15.72 23.88
CA ASN A 198 8.11 -14.64 23.86
C ASN A 198 8.13 -13.84 22.57
N LEU A 199 7.01 -13.81 21.82
CA LEU A 199 6.89 -13.05 20.58
C LEU A 199 6.03 -11.79 20.77
N PHE A 200 6.67 -10.62 20.64
CA PHE A 200 6.02 -9.32 20.58
C PHE A 200 5.94 -8.76 19.17
N MET A 201 4.99 -7.87 18.95
CA MET A 201 4.67 -7.30 17.64
C MET A 201 4.66 -5.78 17.73
N ALA A 202 5.70 -5.12 17.22
CA ALA A 202 5.79 -3.66 17.18
C ALA A 202 5.82 -3.17 15.72
N GLY A 203 4.73 -3.35 15.01
CA GLY A 203 4.68 -3.00 13.60
C GLY A 203 3.35 -3.33 12.93
N ARG A 204 3.36 -3.41 11.59
CA ARG A 204 2.17 -3.71 10.78
C ARG A 204 1.67 -5.16 10.91
N ASN A 205 2.37 -5.96 11.67
CA ASN A 205 2.04 -7.35 11.99
C ASN A 205 1.29 -7.53 13.31
N ILE A 206 0.88 -6.46 13.97
CA ILE A 206 0.08 -6.55 15.21
C ILE A 206 -1.28 -7.22 14.95
N SER A 207 -1.96 -7.58 16.05
CA SER A 207 -3.23 -8.30 16.01
C SER A 207 -4.40 -7.36 15.71
N VAL A 208 -4.73 -7.22 14.43
CA VAL A 208 -5.78 -6.34 13.93
C VAL A 208 -6.46 -6.94 12.70
N THR A 209 -7.69 -6.49 12.39
CA THR A 209 -8.34 -6.75 11.10
C THR A 209 -7.69 -5.93 9.98
N HIS A 210 -8.00 -6.26 8.72
CA HIS A 210 -7.57 -5.44 7.58
C HIS A 210 -8.05 -3.98 7.69
N VAL A 211 -9.30 -3.77 8.13
CA VAL A 211 -9.88 -2.43 8.30
C VAL A 211 -9.14 -1.64 9.38
N ALA A 212 -8.99 -2.22 10.56
CA ALA A 212 -8.32 -1.58 11.67
C ALA A 212 -6.82 -1.32 11.40
N LEU A 213 -6.16 -2.17 10.60
CA LEU A 213 -4.78 -1.95 10.16
C LEU A 213 -4.60 -0.58 9.50
N GLY A 214 -5.61 -0.07 8.80
CA GLY A 214 -5.59 1.24 8.18
C GLY A 214 -5.17 2.38 9.11
N THR A 215 -5.45 2.28 10.41
CA THR A 215 -5.15 3.32 11.40
C THR A 215 -3.79 3.17 12.08
N VAL A 216 -3.25 1.95 12.18
CA VAL A 216 -2.09 1.65 13.03
C VAL A 216 -0.80 1.38 12.25
N ARG A 217 -0.88 1.21 10.92
CA ARG A 217 0.27 0.83 10.07
C ARG A 217 1.27 1.94 9.78
N VAL A 218 0.94 3.20 10.07
CA VAL A 218 1.82 4.34 9.76
C VAL A 218 3.03 4.36 10.68
N MET A 219 4.18 4.83 10.17
CA MET A 219 5.47 4.77 10.87
C MET A 219 5.43 5.39 12.27
N ARG A 220 4.73 6.52 12.44
CA ARG A 220 4.62 7.18 13.74
C ARG A 220 3.96 6.27 14.76
N THR A 221 2.84 5.66 14.40
CA THR A 221 2.11 4.74 15.28
C THR A 221 2.92 3.47 15.56
N THR A 222 3.57 2.89 14.54
CA THR A 222 4.42 1.71 14.77
C THR A 222 5.65 2.01 15.62
N GLY A 223 6.18 3.24 15.57
CA GLY A 223 7.22 3.70 16.48
C GLY A 223 6.76 3.77 17.94
N MET A 224 5.50 4.15 18.18
CA MET A 224 4.92 4.16 19.55
C MET A 224 4.72 2.75 20.10
N MET A 225 4.43 1.76 19.27
CA MET A 225 4.32 0.35 19.69
C MET A 225 5.63 -0.17 20.30
N GLY A 226 6.78 0.21 19.74
CA GLY A 226 8.09 -0.15 20.28
C GLY A 226 8.43 0.55 21.58
#